data_fff474cfa4164000fb89e30c6a217248
#
_entry.id   fff474cfa4164000fb89e30c6a217248
#
_cell.length_a   1.000
_cell.length_b   1.000
_cell.length_c   1.000
_cell.angle_alpha   90.00
_cell.angle_beta   90.00
_cell.angle_gamma   90.00
#
_symmetry.space_group_name_H-M   'P 1'
#
loop_
_entity.id
_entity.type
_entity.pdbx_description
1 polymer ?
#
loop_
_entity_poly.entity_id
_entity_poly.type
_entity_poly.pdbx_seq_one_letter_code
_entity_poly.pdbx_strand_id
1 'polypeptide(L)'
;EMEVGQRYPGVRNLSFTRWVPGPEREAYEARVRADTSLSPEGLPQFKIHPPGERPEYFVAEYLWPMFGNEGVLGLDISAQPTNLAAMRYSRDSGQTVVSAPFDLLQESSHRAGIVIRVPVFDPTAGTAEQRFVGAVASTLRVYDLVQGLGSQGYLNGIAVAMDDLGPVRPNSGDNVVRPLLEQTAPGLPGARPLVRVLAVHDRRWQLTFYPTRS
;
A
#
# COMPACT_ATOMS: atom_id res chain seq x y z
N GLU A 1 9.80 20.60 -5.40
CA GLU A 1 8.90 19.45 -5.66
C GLU A 1 9.68 18.16 -5.54
N MET A 2 9.19 17.24 -4.73
CA MET A 2 9.85 15.95 -4.55
C MET A 2 9.47 15.05 -5.74
N GLU A 3 10.41 14.83 -6.67
CA GLU A 3 10.21 13.91 -7.81
C GLU A 3 10.28 12.45 -7.35
N VAL A 4 9.33 12.04 -6.47
CA VAL A 4 9.34 10.71 -5.84
C VAL A 4 9.29 9.62 -6.91
N GLY A 5 8.48 9.79 -7.96
CA GLY A 5 8.36 8.80 -9.04
C GLY A 5 9.66 8.60 -9.84
N GLN A 6 10.49 9.63 -10.01
CA GLN A 6 11.78 9.51 -10.70
C GLN A 6 12.83 8.87 -9.79
N ARG A 7 12.85 9.25 -8.51
CA ARG A 7 13.83 8.75 -7.56
C ARG A 7 13.49 7.35 -7.04
N TYR A 8 12.20 7.04 -6.96
CA TYR A 8 11.70 5.76 -6.46
C TYR A 8 10.64 5.20 -7.43
N PRO A 9 11.03 4.59 -8.56
CA PRO A 9 10.12 4.18 -9.65
C PRO A 9 9.13 3.15 -9.18
N GLY A 10 8.96 2.60 -8.18
CA GLY A 10 7.87 1.73 -7.69
C GLY A 10 6.83 2.45 -6.84
N VAL A 11 7.10 3.70 -6.38
CA VAL A 11 6.18 4.44 -5.53
C VAL A 11 5.09 5.08 -6.38
N ARG A 12 3.84 4.68 -6.17
CA ARG A 12 2.66 5.22 -6.87
C ARG A 12 2.12 6.46 -6.18
N ASN A 13 2.00 6.41 -4.88
CA ASN A 13 1.61 7.55 -4.08
C ASN A 13 2.09 7.42 -2.63
N LEU A 14 2.13 8.57 -1.98
CA LEU A 14 2.13 8.71 -0.54
C LEU A 14 0.76 9.22 -0.14
N SER A 15 0.19 8.69 0.92
CA SER A 15 -1.16 9.06 1.35
C SER A 15 -1.27 9.11 2.87
N PHE A 16 -2.27 9.84 3.32
CA PHE A 16 -2.76 9.73 4.68
C PHE A 16 -4.18 9.18 4.64
N THR A 17 -4.39 8.07 5.33
CA THR A 17 -5.69 7.42 5.47
C THR A 17 -6.25 7.72 6.85
N ARG A 18 -7.34 8.50 6.90
CA ARG A 18 -8.02 8.90 8.15
C ARG A 18 -8.94 7.79 8.65
N TRP A 19 -8.89 7.51 9.94
CA TRP A 19 -9.94 6.74 10.61
C TRP A 19 -11.11 7.66 10.93
N VAL A 20 -12.32 7.23 10.59
CA VAL A 20 -13.55 7.98 10.81
C VAL A 20 -14.59 7.06 11.43
N PRO A 21 -15.07 7.30 12.66
CA PRO A 21 -16.22 6.59 13.21
C PRO A 21 -17.46 6.76 12.35
N GLY A 22 -18.27 5.70 12.20
CA GLY A 22 -19.47 5.73 11.37
C GLY A 22 -20.41 6.92 11.62
N PRO A 23 -20.75 7.23 12.89
CA PRO A 23 -21.61 8.37 13.22
C PRO A 23 -21.02 9.75 12.83
N GLU A 24 -19.70 9.85 12.66
CA GLU A 24 -19.01 11.09 12.32
C GLU A 24 -18.86 11.34 10.82
N ARG A 25 -19.30 10.39 9.97
CA ARG A 25 -19.11 10.44 8.53
C ARG A 25 -19.53 11.77 7.89
N GLU A 26 -20.75 12.22 8.14
CA GLU A 26 -21.29 13.43 7.52
C GLU A 26 -20.53 14.69 7.95
N ALA A 27 -20.22 14.80 9.24
CA ALA A 27 -19.45 15.91 9.79
C ALA A 27 -18.01 15.91 9.21
N TYR A 28 -17.42 14.73 9.07
CA TYR A 28 -16.12 14.56 8.44
C TYR A 28 -16.10 15.01 6.98
N GLU A 29 -17.06 14.53 6.17
CA GLU A 29 -17.17 14.93 4.75
C GLU A 29 -17.38 16.45 4.63
N ALA A 30 -18.22 17.05 5.49
CA ALA A 30 -18.44 18.49 5.49
C ALA A 30 -17.14 19.26 5.83
N ARG A 31 -16.38 18.80 6.82
CA ARG A 31 -15.09 19.38 7.21
C ARG A 31 -14.08 19.32 6.05
N VAL A 32 -13.94 18.17 5.40
CA VAL A 32 -12.98 18.03 4.30
C VAL A 32 -13.37 18.88 3.10
N ARG A 33 -14.69 19.00 2.79
CA ARG A 33 -15.16 19.91 1.72
C ARG A 33 -14.83 21.37 1.98
N ALA A 34 -14.84 21.79 3.23
CA ALA A 34 -14.57 23.17 3.63
C ALA A 34 -13.06 23.45 3.85
N ASP A 35 -12.23 22.43 3.83
CA ASP A 35 -10.78 22.59 4.05
C ASP A 35 -10.11 23.25 2.86
N THR A 36 -9.61 24.46 3.04
CA THR A 36 -8.88 25.24 2.03
C THR A 36 -7.37 25.24 2.24
N SER A 37 -6.85 24.38 3.12
CA SER A 37 -5.42 24.34 3.47
C SER A 37 -4.52 23.93 2.30
N LEU A 38 -5.03 23.11 1.38
CA LEU A 38 -4.29 22.66 0.21
C LEU A 38 -4.70 23.38 -1.09
N SER A 39 -5.91 23.90 -1.15
CA SER A 39 -6.44 24.63 -2.30
C SER A 39 -7.42 25.70 -1.82
N PRO A 40 -7.35 26.92 -2.35
CA PRO A 40 -8.30 28.00 -2.00
C PRO A 40 -9.77 27.63 -2.24
N GLU A 41 -10.03 26.70 -3.17
CA GLU A 41 -11.38 26.26 -3.52
C GLU A 41 -11.86 25.09 -2.65
N GLY A 42 -10.99 24.56 -1.77
CA GLY A 42 -11.26 23.35 -1.00
C GLY A 42 -11.48 22.12 -1.90
N LEU A 43 -12.24 21.17 -1.37
CA LEU A 43 -12.61 19.94 -2.07
C LEU A 43 -14.14 19.77 -2.12
N PRO A 44 -14.90 20.63 -2.83
CA PRO A 44 -16.37 20.71 -2.74
C PRO A 44 -17.08 19.41 -3.16
N GLN A 45 -16.43 18.57 -3.98
CA GLN A 45 -16.97 17.30 -4.43
C GLN A 45 -16.55 16.09 -3.58
N PHE A 46 -15.83 16.33 -2.49
CA PHE A 46 -15.34 15.24 -1.65
C PHE A 46 -16.48 14.42 -1.06
N LYS A 47 -16.39 13.11 -1.25
CA LYS A 47 -17.29 12.10 -0.68
C LYS A 47 -16.51 10.83 -0.37
N ILE A 48 -16.92 10.15 0.70
CA ILE A 48 -16.44 8.80 0.96
C ILE A 48 -17.07 7.85 -0.06
N HIS A 49 -16.24 7.04 -0.71
CA HIS A 49 -16.67 6.04 -1.68
C HIS A 49 -15.90 4.71 -1.52
N PRO A 50 -16.47 3.56 -1.92
CA PRO A 50 -17.84 3.39 -2.40
C PRO A 50 -18.87 3.73 -1.31
N PRO A 51 -20.11 4.11 -1.70
CA PRO A 51 -21.17 4.45 -0.74
C PRO A 51 -21.54 3.23 0.11
N GLY A 52 -22.09 3.48 1.27
CA GLY A 52 -22.54 2.46 2.22
C GLY A 52 -22.34 2.91 3.66
N GLU A 53 -23.19 2.41 4.55
CA GLU A 53 -23.06 2.65 5.99
C GLU A 53 -22.15 1.59 6.61
N ARG A 54 -21.22 2.03 7.43
CA ARG A 54 -20.27 1.19 8.14
C ARG A 54 -20.06 1.72 9.56
N PRO A 55 -19.69 0.86 10.52
CA PRO A 55 -19.37 1.31 11.88
C PRO A 55 -18.11 2.19 11.92
N GLU A 56 -17.20 2.02 10.96
CA GLU A 56 -15.99 2.81 10.81
C GLU A 56 -15.58 2.88 9.33
N TYR A 57 -14.85 3.92 8.98
CA TYR A 57 -14.27 4.12 7.65
C TYR A 57 -12.77 4.38 7.80
N PHE A 58 -12.00 3.98 6.79
CA PHE A 58 -10.59 4.33 6.66
C PHE A 58 -10.40 5.04 5.31
N VAL A 59 -10.44 6.36 5.34
CA VAL A 59 -10.62 7.22 4.17
C VAL A 59 -9.30 7.80 3.71
N ALA A 60 -8.95 7.63 2.45
CA ALA A 60 -7.82 8.31 1.84
C ALA A 60 -8.11 9.83 1.77
N GLU A 61 -7.54 10.59 2.73
CA GLU A 61 -7.78 12.04 2.91
C GLU A 61 -6.77 12.88 2.15
N TYR A 62 -5.50 12.49 2.17
CA TYR A 62 -4.42 13.18 1.47
C TYR A 62 -3.66 12.22 0.58
N LEU A 63 -3.29 12.70 -0.61
CA LEU A 63 -2.58 11.93 -1.62
C LEU A 63 -1.52 12.80 -2.30
N TRP A 64 -0.36 12.23 -2.54
CA TRP A 64 0.66 12.85 -3.35
C TRP A 64 1.42 11.80 -4.19
N PRO A 65 1.62 12.00 -5.51
CA PRO A 65 0.97 13.05 -6.29
C PRO A 65 -0.54 12.81 -6.45
N MET A 66 -1.31 13.88 -6.63
CA MET A 66 -2.74 13.77 -6.93
C MET A 66 -2.97 13.27 -8.36
N PHE A 67 -2.19 13.79 -9.30
CA PHE A 67 -2.30 13.42 -10.72
C PHE A 67 -2.17 11.91 -10.94
N GLY A 68 -3.16 11.31 -11.58
CA GLY A 68 -3.28 9.87 -11.82
C GLY A 68 -3.71 9.06 -10.59
N ASN A 69 -4.05 9.71 -9.47
CA ASN A 69 -4.54 9.08 -8.24
C ASN A 69 -5.88 9.68 -7.77
N GLU A 70 -6.54 10.49 -8.59
CA GLU A 70 -7.77 11.22 -8.24
C GLU A 70 -8.86 10.30 -7.73
N GLY A 71 -9.00 9.10 -8.31
CA GLY A 71 -9.98 8.09 -7.90
C GLY A 71 -9.68 7.44 -6.53
N VAL A 72 -8.53 7.75 -5.92
CA VAL A 72 -8.20 7.27 -4.56
C VAL A 72 -8.61 8.27 -3.49
N LEU A 73 -8.76 9.55 -3.83
CA LEU A 73 -9.22 10.56 -2.89
C LEU A 73 -10.64 10.24 -2.41
N GLY A 74 -10.84 10.15 -1.10
CA GLY A 74 -12.12 9.75 -0.52
C GLY A 74 -12.40 8.24 -0.52
N LEU A 75 -11.49 7.42 -1.06
CA LEU A 75 -11.65 5.97 -1.04
C LEU A 75 -11.63 5.44 0.40
N ASP A 76 -12.70 4.76 0.77
CA ASP A 76 -12.74 3.96 1.99
C ASP A 76 -12.13 2.58 1.72
N ILE A 77 -10.94 2.35 2.26
CA ILE A 77 -10.23 1.08 2.10
C ILE A 77 -10.92 -0.10 2.78
N SER A 78 -11.94 0.13 3.61
CA SER A 78 -12.77 -0.94 4.19
C SER A 78 -13.46 -1.80 3.13
N ALA A 79 -13.65 -1.27 1.92
CA ALA A 79 -14.16 -2.02 0.78
C ALA A 79 -13.16 -3.05 0.22
N GLN A 80 -11.90 -3.02 0.67
CA GLN A 80 -10.84 -3.91 0.22
C GLN A 80 -10.39 -4.79 1.40
N PRO A 81 -10.86 -6.05 1.53
CA PRO A 81 -10.65 -6.88 2.72
C PRO A 81 -9.18 -7.02 3.13
N THR A 82 -8.29 -7.20 2.16
CA THR A 82 -6.84 -7.33 2.38
C THR A 82 -6.23 -6.06 2.98
N ASN A 83 -6.63 -4.89 2.46
CA ASN A 83 -6.19 -3.61 2.96
C ASN A 83 -6.76 -3.30 4.34
N LEU A 84 -8.04 -3.62 4.57
CA LEU A 84 -8.69 -3.45 5.85
C LEU A 84 -8.02 -4.29 6.95
N ALA A 85 -7.72 -5.56 6.66
CA ALA A 85 -7.04 -6.45 7.61
C ALA A 85 -5.67 -5.89 8.02
N ALA A 86 -4.88 -5.40 7.06
CA ALA A 86 -3.59 -4.77 7.31
C ALA A 86 -3.74 -3.47 8.14
N MET A 87 -4.75 -2.63 7.82
CA MET A 87 -5.00 -1.38 8.54
C MET A 87 -5.40 -1.63 9.99
N ARG A 88 -6.32 -2.54 10.24
CA ARG A 88 -6.74 -2.90 11.59
C ARG A 88 -5.59 -3.44 12.42
N TYR A 89 -4.79 -4.32 11.83
CA TYR A 89 -3.62 -4.84 12.54
C TYR A 89 -2.60 -3.74 12.83
N SER A 90 -2.36 -2.81 11.91
CA SER A 90 -1.48 -1.66 12.15
C SER A 90 -1.97 -0.80 13.31
N ARG A 91 -3.28 -0.50 13.35
CA ARG A 91 -3.91 0.21 14.47
C ARG A 91 -3.73 -0.53 15.80
N ASP A 92 -4.09 -1.81 15.82
CA ASP A 92 -4.19 -2.58 17.06
C ASP A 92 -2.81 -2.95 17.64
N SER A 93 -1.79 -3.13 16.77
CA SER A 93 -0.41 -3.44 17.17
C SER A 93 0.50 -2.23 17.35
N GLY A 94 0.12 -1.08 16.79
CA GLY A 94 1.00 0.09 16.70
C GLY A 94 2.21 -0.09 15.78
N GLN A 95 2.23 -1.14 14.96
CA GLN A 95 3.36 -1.48 14.10
C GLN A 95 3.18 -1.02 12.66
N THR A 96 4.30 -0.79 11.98
CA THR A 96 4.31 -0.66 10.53
C THR A 96 3.94 -1.99 9.89
N VAL A 97 2.99 -1.97 8.96
CA VAL A 97 2.38 -3.16 8.35
C VAL A 97 2.43 -3.08 6.83
N VAL A 98 2.68 -4.20 6.20
CA VAL A 98 2.58 -4.35 4.73
C VAL A 98 1.30 -5.12 4.39
N SER A 99 0.52 -4.63 3.43
CA SER A 99 -0.66 -5.37 2.94
C SER A 99 -0.24 -6.65 2.22
N ALA A 100 -1.13 -7.64 2.13
CA ALA A 100 -0.98 -8.65 1.10
C ALA A 100 -1.08 -8.01 -0.30
N PRO A 101 -0.54 -8.65 -1.35
CA PRO A 101 -0.68 -8.18 -2.71
C PRO A 101 -2.15 -8.01 -3.13
N PHE A 102 -2.45 -6.99 -3.89
CA PHE A 102 -3.77 -6.73 -4.46
C PHE A 102 -3.66 -5.99 -5.79
N ASP A 103 -4.71 -6.06 -6.60
CA ASP A 103 -4.77 -5.32 -7.86
C ASP A 103 -5.02 -3.83 -7.59
N LEU A 104 -4.21 -2.98 -8.23
CA LEU A 104 -4.36 -1.52 -8.13
C LEU A 104 -5.56 -1.08 -8.98
N LEU A 105 -6.46 -0.27 -8.40
CA LEU A 105 -7.69 0.20 -9.05
C LEU A 105 -7.47 1.00 -10.34
N GLN A 106 -6.26 1.52 -10.55
CA GLN A 106 -5.93 2.43 -11.64
C GLN A 106 -5.28 1.73 -12.84
N GLU A 107 -5.25 0.40 -12.89
CA GLU A 107 -4.45 -0.31 -13.89
C GLU A 107 -5.20 -1.40 -14.62
N SER A 108 -5.04 -1.38 -15.97
CA SER A 108 -5.50 -2.44 -16.86
C SER A 108 -4.60 -3.70 -16.85
N SER A 109 -3.41 -3.63 -16.25
CA SER A 109 -2.49 -4.75 -16.11
C SER A 109 -2.55 -5.29 -14.69
N HIS A 110 -2.78 -6.60 -14.52
CA HIS A 110 -2.79 -7.32 -13.24
C HIS A 110 -1.41 -7.34 -12.57
N ARG A 111 -0.91 -6.15 -12.21
CA ARG A 111 0.38 -6.02 -11.53
C ARG A 111 0.14 -5.82 -10.04
N ALA A 112 0.74 -6.68 -9.25
CA ALA A 112 0.59 -6.64 -7.81
C ALA A 112 1.05 -5.31 -7.21
N GLY A 113 0.13 -4.66 -6.51
CA GLY A 113 0.39 -3.54 -5.62
C GLY A 113 0.48 -4.01 -4.18
N ILE A 114 1.25 -3.30 -3.39
CA ILE A 114 1.29 -3.43 -1.93
C ILE A 114 1.19 -2.04 -1.31
N VAL A 115 0.74 -1.98 -0.08
CA VAL A 115 0.75 -0.74 0.72
C VAL A 115 1.51 -0.99 2.01
N ILE A 116 2.49 -0.14 2.26
CA ILE A 116 3.17 -0.05 3.55
C ILE A 116 2.47 1.04 4.36
N ARG A 117 2.07 0.73 5.61
CA ARG A 117 1.35 1.65 6.50
C ARG A 117 2.08 1.84 7.81
N VAL A 118 2.21 3.10 8.21
CA VAL A 118 2.71 3.52 9.52
C VAL A 118 1.53 4.12 10.29
N PRO A 119 1.09 3.55 11.42
CA PRO A 119 -0.04 4.07 12.17
C PRO A 119 0.31 5.41 12.82
N VAL A 120 -0.66 6.30 12.89
CA VAL A 120 -0.56 7.62 13.52
C VAL A 120 -1.54 7.69 14.68
N PHE A 121 -1.01 8.10 15.84
CA PHE A 121 -1.77 8.24 17.08
C PHE A 121 -1.66 9.67 17.62
N ASP A 122 -2.76 10.17 18.16
CA ASP A 122 -2.76 11.41 18.94
C ASP A 122 -2.26 11.10 20.36
N PRO A 123 -1.11 11.65 20.79
CA PRO A 123 -0.56 11.37 22.12
C PRO A 123 -1.39 12.00 23.25
N THR A 124 -2.28 12.94 22.95
CA THR A 124 -3.07 13.71 23.92
C THR A 124 -4.45 13.12 24.21
N ALA A 125 -4.93 12.20 23.37
CA ALA A 125 -6.23 11.56 23.54
C ALA A 125 -6.20 10.47 24.64
N GLY A 126 -7.34 10.22 25.29
CA GLY A 126 -7.46 9.42 26.52
C GLY A 126 -7.07 7.94 26.38
N THR A 127 -7.87 7.13 25.66
CA THR A 127 -7.61 5.67 25.51
C THR A 127 -6.79 5.36 24.27
N ALA A 128 -6.20 4.16 24.21
CA ALA A 128 -5.44 3.71 23.03
C ALA A 128 -6.28 3.72 21.74
N GLU A 129 -7.56 3.36 21.82
CA GLU A 129 -8.50 3.38 20.69
C GLU A 129 -8.82 4.79 20.25
N GLN A 130 -9.07 5.71 21.18
CA GLN A 130 -9.33 7.12 20.89
C GLN A 130 -8.13 7.84 20.28
N ARG A 131 -6.92 7.33 20.51
CA ARG A 131 -5.69 7.92 19.99
C ARG A 131 -5.41 7.62 18.53
N PHE A 132 -5.98 6.55 17.96
CA PHE A 132 -5.73 6.23 16.56
C PHE A 132 -6.37 7.27 15.63
N VAL A 133 -5.54 7.98 14.90
CA VAL A 133 -5.95 9.04 13.96
C VAL A 133 -6.08 8.51 12.55
N GLY A 134 -5.23 7.55 12.18
CA GLY A 134 -5.13 7.02 10.84
C GLY A 134 -3.76 6.43 10.57
N ALA A 135 -3.36 6.38 9.30
CA ALA A 135 -2.04 5.90 8.91
C ALA A 135 -1.47 6.70 7.75
N VAL A 136 -0.17 6.97 7.80
CA VAL A 136 0.59 7.36 6.61
C VAL A 136 0.87 6.09 5.81
N ALA A 137 0.68 6.14 4.51
CA ALA A 137 0.84 4.99 3.65
C ALA A 137 1.65 5.31 2.38
N SER A 138 2.38 4.31 1.90
CA SER A 138 3.01 4.33 0.58
C SER A 138 2.49 3.15 -0.23
N THR A 139 1.91 3.46 -1.38
CA THR A 139 1.49 2.43 -2.35
C THR A 139 2.63 2.15 -3.31
N LEU A 140 3.03 0.90 -3.39
CA LEU A 140 4.13 0.44 -4.21
C LEU A 140 3.64 -0.53 -5.29
N ARG A 141 4.20 -0.40 -6.50
CA ARG A 141 4.10 -1.38 -7.56
C ARG A 141 5.41 -2.16 -7.63
N VAL A 142 5.37 -3.42 -7.23
CA VAL A 142 6.57 -4.26 -7.12
C VAL A 142 7.29 -4.41 -8.45
N TYR A 143 6.55 -4.56 -9.56
CA TYR A 143 7.13 -4.64 -10.90
C TYR A 143 7.99 -3.43 -11.23
N ASP A 144 7.50 -2.21 -11.00
CA ASP A 144 8.22 -0.97 -11.35
C ASP A 144 9.44 -0.77 -10.44
N LEU A 145 9.34 -1.19 -9.17
CA LEU A 145 10.49 -1.17 -8.27
C LEU A 145 11.63 -2.03 -8.82
N VAL A 146 11.32 -3.26 -9.26
CA VAL A 146 12.32 -4.18 -9.81
C VAL A 146 12.83 -3.72 -11.17
N GLN A 147 11.96 -3.16 -12.03
CA GLN A 147 12.39 -2.56 -13.31
C GLN A 147 13.33 -1.37 -13.09
N GLY A 148 13.08 -0.55 -12.07
CA GLY A 148 13.99 0.53 -11.68
C GLY A 148 15.38 0.03 -11.30
N LEU A 149 15.47 -1.08 -10.58
CA LEU A 149 16.75 -1.72 -10.28
C LEU A 149 17.44 -2.26 -11.56
N GLY A 150 16.65 -2.84 -12.47
CA GLY A 150 17.16 -3.32 -13.76
C GLY A 150 17.74 -2.21 -14.62
N SER A 151 17.07 -1.06 -14.72
CA SER A 151 17.53 0.10 -15.48
C SER A 151 18.83 0.71 -14.94
N GLN A 152 19.11 0.53 -13.65
CA GLN A 152 20.37 0.93 -13.01
C GLN A 152 21.49 -0.12 -13.12
N GLY A 153 21.22 -1.24 -13.82
CA GLY A 153 22.21 -2.29 -14.04
C GLY A 153 22.39 -3.32 -12.91
N TYR A 154 21.61 -3.21 -11.82
CA TYR A 154 21.72 -4.15 -10.68
C TYR A 154 21.26 -5.57 -11.02
N LEU A 155 20.48 -5.75 -12.08
CA LEU A 155 19.93 -7.04 -12.49
C LEU A 155 20.53 -7.56 -13.82
N ASN A 156 21.71 -7.07 -14.22
CA ASN A 156 22.38 -7.57 -15.43
C ASN A 156 22.68 -9.06 -15.32
N GLY A 157 22.18 -9.86 -16.28
CA GLY A 157 22.35 -11.31 -16.27
C GLY A 157 21.49 -12.04 -15.23
N ILE A 158 20.49 -11.39 -14.63
CA ILE A 158 19.63 -11.96 -13.58
C ILE A 158 18.17 -11.65 -13.89
N ALA A 159 17.33 -12.70 -13.91
CA ALA A 159 15.87 -12.54 -13.81
C ALA A 159 15.43 -12.77 -12.36
N VAL A 160 14.35 -12.10 -11.96
CA VAL A 160 13.83 -12.15 -10.60
C VAL A 160 12.36 -12.55 -10.61
N ALA A 161 11.98 -13.45 -9.69
CA ALA A 161 10.59 -13.67 -9.29
C ALA A 161 10.44 -13.37 -7.81
N MET A 162 9.26 -12.92 -7.38
CA MET A 162 8.98 -12.61 -5.98
C MET A 162 7.63 -13.17 -5.57
N ASP A 163 7.59 -13.78 -4.40
CA ASP A 163 6.37 -14.30 -3.77
C ASP A 163 6.21 -13.72 -2.37
N ASP A 164 5.00 -13.38 -2.02
CA ASP A 164 4.61 -13.08 -0.65
C ASP A 164 4.25 -14.38 0.06
N LEU A 165 5.00 -14.74 1.08
CA LEU A 165 4.81 -15.95 1.88
C LEU A 165 3.82 -15.75 3.04
N GLY A 166 3.17 -14.58 3.10
CA GLY A 166 2.25 -14.26 4.18
C GLY A 166 2.90 -13.56 5.39
N PRO A 167 2.06 -13.15 6.34
CA PRO A 167 2.51 -12.44 7.52
C PRO A 167 3.28 -13.33 8.50
N VAL A 168 4.18 -12.72 9.26
CA VAL A 168 4.93 -13.39 10.35
C VAL A 168 4.08 -13.53 11.61
N ARG A 169 2.88 -12.95 11.63
CA ARG A 169 2.00 -12.89 12.83
C ARG A 169 1.58 -14.29 13.29
N PRO A 170 1.62 -14.55 14.61
CA PRO A 170 1.00 -15.75 15.15
C PRO A 170 -0.51 -15.77 14.82
N ASN A 171 -1.02 -16.93 14.43
CA ASN A 171 -2.44 -17.17 14.18
C ASN A 171 -3.11 -16.25 13.14
N SER A 172 -2.34 -15.72 12.19
CA SER A 172 -2.90 -14.84 11.14
C SER A 172 -3.93 -15.54 10.24
N GLY A 173 -3.90 -16.86 10.19
CA GLY A 173 -4.73 -17.64 9.25
C GLY A 173 -4.39 -17.44 7.77
N ASP A 174 -3.54 -16.47 7.44
CA ASP A 174 -3.13 -16.10 6.08
C ASP A 174 -1.77 -16.72 5.75
N ASN A 175 -1.77 -18.03 5.45
CA ASN A 175 -0.58 -18.76 5.00
C ASN A 175 -0.57 -18.98 3.47
N VAL A 176 -1.32 -18.17 2.73
CA VAL A 176 -1.41 -18.28 1.27
C VAL A 176 -0.21 -17.60 0.63
N VAL A 177 0.55 -18.34 -0.16
CA VAL A 177 1.59 -17.77 -1.03
C VAL A 177 0.94 -17.04 -2.19
N ARG A 178 1.33 -15.78 -2.42
CA ARG A 178 0.80 -14.94 -3.49
C ARG A 178 1.94 -14.39 -4.33
N PRO A 179 1.86 -14.42 -5.66
CA PRO A 179 2.87 -13.83 -6.51
C PRO A 179 2.88 -12.29 -6.31
N LEU A 180 4.06 -11.73 -6.10
CA LEU A 180 4.34 -10.29 -6.12
C LEU A 180 4.88 -9.86 -7.47
N LEU A 181 5.68 -10.72 -8.07
CA LEU A 181 6.32 -10.49 -9.36
C LEU A 181 6.55 -11.84 -10.04
N GLU A 182 6.00 -12.00 -11.23
CA GLU A 182 6.34 -13.11 -12.09
C GLU A 182 7.79 -13.00 -12.58
N GLN A 183 8.38 -14.12 -12.95
CA GLN A 183 9.76 -14.15 -13.44
C GLN A 183 9.97 -13.18 -14.60
N THR A 184 10.91 -12.25 -14.46
CA THR A 184 11.09 -11.12 -15.38
C THR A 184 11.67 -11.51 -16.75
N ALA A 185 12.37 -12.65 -16.83
CA ALA A 185 12.91 -13.21 -18.06
C ALA A 185 13.19 -14.71 -17.90
N PRO A 186 13.29 -15.49 -19.00
CA PRO A 186 13.68 -16.90 -18.93
C PRO A 186 15.08 -17.09 -18.34
N GLY A 187 15.21 -18.01 -17.39
CA GLY A 187 16.52 -18.42 -16.86
C GLY A 187 17.32 -19.29 -17.83
N LEU A 188 18.61 -19.43 -17.58
CA LEU A 188 19.47 -20.35 -18.32
C LEU A 188 19.04 -21.81 -18.08
N PRO A 189 18.87 -22.62 -19.13
CA PRO A 189 18.57 -24.05 -18.99
C PRO A 189 19.59 -24.75 -18.10
N GLY A 190 19.10 -25.52 -17.13
CA GLY A 190 19.95 -26.29 -16.20
C GLY A 190 20.62 -25.46 -15.09
N ALA A 191 20.54 -24.15 -15.09
CA ALA A 191 21.03 -23.34 -13.99
C ALA A 191 20.11 -23.43 -12.77
N ARG A 192 20.69 -23.50 -11.57
CA ARG A 192 19.94 -23.54 -10.34
C ARG A 192 19.65 -22.11 -9.89
N PRO A 193 18.39 -21.76 -9.55
CA PRO A 193 18.07 -20.47 -9.01
C PRO A 193 18.63 -20.29 -7.58
N LEU A 194 18.93 -19.05 -7.24
CA LEU A 194 19.23 -18.64 -5.86
C LEU A 194 17.95 -18.17 -5.21
N VAL A 195 17.57 -18.78 -4.09
CA VAL A 195 16.38 -18.39 -3.33
C VAL A 195 16.79 -17.69 -2.04
N ARG A 196 16.12 -16.59 -1.73
CA ARG A 196 16.26 -15.84 -0.47
C ARG A 196 14.89 -15.50 0.09
N VAL A 197 14.76 -15.57 1.40
CA VAL A 197 13.57 -15.11 2.12
C VAL A 197 13.96 -13.89 2.94
N LEU A 198 13.20 -12.81 2.77
CA LEU A 198 13.39 -11.55 3.49
C LEU A 198 12.19 -11.31 4.39
N ALA A 199 12.43 -10.78 5.59
CA ALA A 199 11.41 -10.18 6.42
C ALA A 199 11.22 -8.72 5.97
N VAL A 200 9.99 -8.36 5.60
CA VAL A 200 9.61 -7.01 5.21
C VAL A 200 8.49 -6.57 6.15
N HIS A 201 8.87 -5.87 7.22
CA HIS A 201 8.01 -5.56 8.36
C HIS A 201 7.33 -6.83 8.94
N ASP A 202 6.02 -6.92 8.82
CA ASP A 202 5.22 -8.03 9.34
C ASP A 202 5.01 -9.18 8.33
N ARG A 203 5.67 -9.15 7.15
CA ARG A 203 5.55 -10.17 6.09
C ARG A 203 6.88 -10.80 5.73
N ARG A 204 6.81 -11.95 5.06
CA ARG A 204 7.98 -12.63 4.47
C ARG A 204 7.82 -12.66 2.97
N TRP A 205 8.88 -12.27 2.26
CA TRP A 205 8.95 -12.34 0.82
C TRP A 205 10.03 -13.31 0.39
N GLN A 206 9.71 -14.18 -0.54
CA GLN A 206 10.69 -15.03 -1.22
C GLN A 206 11.11 -14.35 -2.51
N LEU A 207 12.42 -14.17 -2.69
CA LEU A 207 13.03 -13.73 -3.92
C LEU A 207 13.75 -14.91 -4.55
N THR A 208 13.47 -15.14 -5.83
CA THR A 208 14.11 -16.20 -6.61
C THR A 208 14.86 -15.56 -7.77
N PHE A 209 16.17 -15.74 -7.79
CA PHE A 209 17.07 -15.16 -8.78
C PHE A 209 17.50 -16.24 -9.77
N TYR A 210 17.26 -15.99 -11.04
CA TYR A 210 17.59 -16.91 -12.14
C TYR A 210 18.72 -16.30 -12.96
N PRO A 211 19.87 -17.00 -13.14
CA PRO A 211 20.87 -16.59 -14.13
C PRO A 211 20.24 -16.49 -15.52
N THR A 212 20.56 -15.44 -16.27
CA THR A 212 20.09 -15.25 -17.66
C THR A 212 21.28 -15.07 -18.58
N ARG A 213 21.05 -15.12 -19.90
CA ARG A 213 22.07 -14.68 -20.85
C ARG A 213 22.21 -13.15 -20.75
N SER A 214 23.44 -12.69 -20.60
CA SER A 214 23.82 -11.27 -20.69
C SER A 214 23.70 -10.76 -22.11
#